data_95b48549885ca32d4f62161a1599aba0
#
_entry.id   95b48549885ca32d4f62161a1599aba0
#
_cell.length_a   1.000
_cell.length_b   1.000
_cell.length_c   1.000
_cell.angle_alpha   90.00
_cell.angle_beta   90.00
_cell.angle_gamma   90.00
#
_symmetry.space_group_name_H-M   'P 1'
#
loop_
_entity.id
_entity.type
_entity.pdbx_description
1 polymer ?
#
loop_
_entity_poly.entity_id
_entity_poly.type
_entity_poly.pdbx_seq_one_letter_code
_entity_poly.pdbx_strand_id
1 'polypeptide(L)'
;MRKIAKRFWGSEEAVDFSTYDGKALAAVKIQNRQHAKETLILCDFAWPIYDSISTEDHVGDSSLESQLLSAVTGKEIDEAELDLIGERVFNLNRAILLRDGRKAREDDFLPESQFTEREEPRFDVFVMFNPDLFLPGSGDEIISRKGKALDKNKFEQMKDEYYTIRGWDVATGLLKREKLEALKLQDLIDPLKEKVIK
;
A
#
# COMPACT_ATOMS: atom_id res chain seq x y z
N MET A 1 -13.71 7.13 8.84
CA MET A 1 -12.84 6.15 8.17
C MET A 1 -12.99 6.17 6.65
N ARG A 2 -14.21 6.08 6.03
CA ARG A 2 -14.40 6.11 4.55
C ARG A 2 -13.86 7.39 3.90
N LYS A 3 -14.11 8.56 4.46
CA LYS A 3 -13.55 9.83 3.94
C LYS A 3 -12.03 9.83 3.96
N ILE A 4 -11.42 9.28 5.02
CA ILE A 4 -9.96 9.10 5.12
C ILE A 4 -9.49 8.16 4.00
N ALA A 5 -10.14 7.00 3.83
CA ALA A 5 -9.79 6.04 2.78
C ALA A 5 -9.87 6.66 1.37
N LYS A 6 -10.93 7.40 1.09
CA LYS A 6 -11.08 8.13 -0.17
C LYS A 6 -9.95 9.14 -0.39
N ARG A 7 -9.61 9.91 0.64
CA ARG A 7 -8.58 10.96 0.55
C ARG A 7 -7.17 10.38 0.42
N PHE A 8 -6.81 9.42 1.26
CA PHE A 8 -5.43 8.92 1.36
C PHE A 8 -5.16 7.64 0.55
N TRP A 9 -6.19 6.79 0.34
CA TRP A 9 -6.01 5.46 -0.24
C TRP A 9 -6.72 5.27 -1.58
N GLY A 10 -7.32 6.35 -2.11
CA GLY A 10 -7.87 6.44 -3.46
C GLY A 10 -9.33 6.02 -3.60
N SER A 11 -9.92 5.29 -2.63
CA SER A 11 -11.30 4.82 -2.72
C SER A 11 -11.89 4.51 -1.34
N GLU A 12 -13.21 4.65 -1.21
CA GLU A 12 -13.95 4.23 -0.02
C GLU A 12 -14.00 2.70 0.13
N GLU A 13 -13.91 1.95 -0.98
CA GLU A 13 -13.82 0.48 -0.97
C GLU A 13 -12.57 -0.02 -0.22
N ALA A 14 -11.53 0.81 -0.10
CA ALA A 14 -10.34 0.45 0.67
C ALA A 14 -10.65 -0.01 2.10
N VAL A 15 -11.73 0.51 2.70
CA VAL A 15 -12.20 0.16 4.06
C VAL A 15 -13.50 -0.65 4.08
N ASP A 16 -13.93 -1.21 2.97
CA ASP A 16 -14.99 -2.21 2.92
C ASP A 16 -14.37 -3.61 3.08
N PHE A 17 -14.44 -4.18 4.28
CA PHE A 17 -13.85 -5.48 4.59
C PHE A 17 -14.74 -6.67 4.20
N SER A 18 -15.88 -6.44 3.53
CA SER A 18 -16.70 -7.50 2.93
C SER A 18 -16.20 -7.95 1.55
N THR A 19 -15.34 -7.14 0.90
CA THR A 19 -14.81 -7.36 -0.44
C THR A 19 -13.28 -7.25 -0.51
N TYR A 20 -12.70 -7.73 -1.62
CA TYR A 20 -11.30 -7.52 -1.98
C TYR A 20 -11.10 -6.31 -2.91
N ASP A 21 -12.20 -5.72 -3.40
CA ASP A 21 -12.17 -4.58 -4.30
C ASP A 21 -11.51 -3.36 -3.65
N GLY A 22 -10.74 -2.61 -4.41
CA GLY A 22 -10.02 -1.43 -3.94
C GLY A 22 -8.80 -1.70 -3.03
N LYS A 23 -8.56 -2.94 -2.59
CA LYS A 23 -7.45 -3.27 -1.68
C LYS A 23 -6.09 -3.17 -2.37
N ALA A 24 -6.01 -3.56 -3.64
CA ALA A 24 -4.80 -3.45 -4.43
C ALA A 24 -4.38 -1.97 -4.59
N LEU A 25 -5.33 -1.09 -4.94
CA LEU A 25 -5.07 0.35 -5.02
C LEU A 25 -4.66 0.94 -3.67
N ALA A 26 -5.38 0.58 -2.60
CA ALA A 26 -5.05 1.03 -1.25
C ALA A 26 -3.63 0.61 -0.85
N ALA A 27 -3.23 -0.64 -1.12
CA ALA A 27 -1.88 -1.12 -0.85
C ALA A 27 -0.82 -0.31 -1.60
N VAL A 28 -1.05 0.01 -2.88
CA VAL A 28 -0.15 0.86 -3.67
C VAL A 28 -0.01 2.25 -3.03
N LYS A 29 -1.12 2.90 -2.70
CA LYS A 29 -1.12 4.24 -2.12
C LYS A 29 -0.47 4.30 -0.74
N ILE A 30 -0.78 3.33 0.12
CA ILE A 30 -0.16 3.21 1.45
C ILE A 30 1.35 3.03 1.34
N GLN A 31 1.81 2.13 0.46
CA GLN A 31 3.23 1.85 0.29
C GLN A 31 3.99 3.05 -0.30
N ASN A 32 3.44 3.70 -1.34
CA ASN A 32 4.07 4.89 -1.90
C ASN A 32 4.23 5.97 -0.83
N ARG A 33 3.15 6.29 -0.11
CA ARG A 33 3.18 7.29 0.93
C ARG A 33 4.15 6.90 2.06
N GLN A 34 4.19 5.64 2.48
CA GLN A 34 5.12 5.17 3.51
C GLN A 34 6.57 5.40 3.09
N HIS A 35 6.94 5.04 1.85
CA HIS A 35 8.28 5.26 1.35
C HIS A 35 8.62 6.74 1.15
N ALA A 36 7.63 7.56 0.74
CA ALA A 36 7.82 9.02 0.72
C ALA A 36 8.10 9.56 2.12
N LYS A 37 7.32 9.17 3.13
CA LYS A 37 7.53 9.59 4.53
C LYS A 37 8.89 9.13 5.08
N GLU A 38 9.29 7.89 4.83
CA GLU A 38 10.62 7.39 5.23
C GLU A 38 11.74 8.21 4.60
N THR A 39 11.59 8.61 3.33
CA THR A 39 12.53 9.51 2.64
C THR A 39 12.58 10.89 3.28
N LEU A 40 11.47 11.38 3.82
CA LEU A 40 11.38 12.64 4.55
C LEU A 40 11.77 12.52 6.03
N ILE A 41 12.13 11.30 6.49
CA ILE A 41 12.46 11.01 7.90
C ILE A 41 11.27 11.31 8.83
N LEU A 42 10.04 11.10 8.35
CA LEU A 42 8.82 11.26 9.14
C LEU A 42 8.38 9.91 9.72
N CYS A 43 8.14 9.89 11.02
CA CYS A 43 7.66 8.70 11.72
C CYS A 43 6.13 8.68 11.75
N ASP A 44 5.50 7.56 11.36
CA ASP A 44 4.04 7.42 11.40
C ASP A 44 3.46 7.56 12.80
N PHE A 45 4.18 7.17 13.82
CA PHE A 45 3.76 7.31 15.21
C PHE A 45 3.76 8.78 15.68
N ALA A 46 4.76 9.54 15.26
CA ALA A 46 4.88 10.96 15.62
C ALA A 46 4.15 11.89 14.63
N TRP A 47 3.78 11.39 13.47
CA TRP A 47 3.13 12.15 12.39
C TRP A 47 1.90 11.42 11.82
N PRO A 48 0.87 11.15 12.66
CA PRO A 48 -0.33 10.41 12.24
C PRO A 48 -1.36 11.36 11.60
N ILE A 49 -1.09 11.85 10.39
CA ILE A 49 -1.93 12.87 9.75
C ILE A 49 -3.17 12.34 9.02
N TYR A 50 -3.50 11.06 9.13
CA TYR A 50 -4.72 10.52 8.51
C TYR A 50 -6.00 11.05 9.16
N ASP A 51 -5.98 11.18 10.48
CA ASP A 51 -7.10 11.64 11.28
C ASP A 51 -6.73 12.95 11.96
N SER A 52 -7.65 13.90 12.01
CA SER A 52 -7.44 15.21 12.60
C SER A 52 -8.65 15.60 13.46
N ILE A 53 -8.37 15.95 14.70
CA ILE A 53 -9.39 16.57 15.58
C ILE A 53 -9.66 18.04 15.24
N SER A 54 -8.83 18.62 14.37
CA SER A 54 -8.92 20.05 13.98
C SER A 54 -9.84 20.29 12.78
N THR A 55 -10.35 19.21 12.15
CA THR A 55 -11.27 19.29 11.01
C THR A 55 -12.64 18.72 11.40
N GLU A 56 -13.72 19.29 10.87
CA GLU A 56 -15.10 18.86 11.17
C GLU A 56 -15.37 17.41 10.75
N ASP A 57 -14.74 16.96 9.66
CA ASP A 57 -14.91 15.63 9.11
C ASP A 57 -13.86 14.63 9.60
N HIS A 58 -12.97 15.05 10.49
CA HIS A 58 -11.85 14.28 11.03
C HIS A 58 -10.87 13.76 9.97
N VAL A 59 -10.86 14.33 8.77
CA VAL A 59 -9.89 13.96 7.72
C VAL A 59 -8.68 14.85 7.80
N GLY A 60 -7.50 14.24 7.89
CA GLY A 60 -6.24 14.96 7.89
C GLY A 60 -5.90 15.58 6.52
N ASP A 61 -4.94 16.48 6.51
CA ASP A 61 -4.46 17.13 5.29
C ASP A 61 -3.33 16.33 4.65
N SER A 62 -3.63 15.63 3.55
CA SER A 62 -2.65 14.82 2.82
C SER A 62 -1.58 15.65 2.11
N SER A 63 -1.77 16.96 1.98
CA SER A 63 -0.82 17.85 1.30
C SER A 63 0.31 18.35 2.21
N LEU A 64 0.22 18.14 3.53
CA LEU A 64 1.20 18.66 4.49
C LEU A 64 2.62 18.18 4.23
N GLU A 65 2.80 16.91 3.83
CA GLU A 65 4.14 16.36 3.57
C GLU A 65 4.77 17.01 2.32
N SER A 66 3.98 17.22 1.26
CA SER A 66 4.46 17.90 0.05
C SER A 66 4.75 19.38 0.30
N GLN A 67 3.93 20.05 1.10
CA GLN A 67 4.16 21.44 1.53
C GLN A 67 5.46 21.57 2.34
N LEU A 68 5.70 20.66 3.29
CA LEU A 68 6.94 20.64 4.08
C LEU A 68 8.17 20.45 3.17
N LEU A 69 8.12 19.50 2.25
CA LEU A 69 9.21 19.25 1.33
C LEU A 69 9.48 20.46 0.43
N SER A 70 8.41 21.09 -0.07
CA SER A 70 8.50 22.31 -0.86
C SER A 70 9.15 23.45 -0.08
N ALA A 71 8.71 23.67 1.16
CA ALA A 71 9.23 24.74 2.03
C ALA A 71 10.73 24.56 2.35
N VAL A 72 11.16 23.32 2.60
CA VAL A 72 12.57 23.02 2.95
C VAL A 72 13.48 23.08 1.73
N THR A 73 13.00 22.60 0.58
CA THR A 73 13.85 22.46 -0.62
C THR A 73 13.79 23.68 -1.54
N GLY A 74 12.79 24.54 -1.38
CA GLY A 74 12.51 25.66 -2.29
C GLY A 74 11.98 25.21 -3.66
N LYS A 75 11.56 23.95 -3.80
CA LYS A 75 10.95 23.39 -5.02
C LYS A 75 9.45 23.29 -4.84
N GLU A 76 8.69 23.56 -5.90
CA GLU A 76 7.27 23.26 -5.91
C GLU A 76 7.07 21.76 -6.08
N ILE A 77 6.59 21.08 -5.04
CA ILE A 77 6.31 19.65 -5.03
C ILE A 77 4.89 19.46 -4.52
N ASP A 78 4.02 18.93 -5.38
CA ASP A 78 2.65 18.62 -5.02
C ASP A 78 2.49 17.17 -4.48
N GLU A 79 1.27 16.78 -4.13
CA GLU A 79 0.96 15.44 -3.64
C GLU A 79 1.29 14.34 -4.66
N ALA A 80 1.09 14.62 -5.95
CA ALA A 80 1.34 13.64 -7.00
C ALA A 80 2.83 13.41 -7.22
N GLU A 81 3.63 14.48 -7.16
CA GLU A 81 5.09 14.38 -7.24
C GLU A 81 5.67 13.67 -6.01
N LEU A 82 5.11 13.92 -4.82
CA LEU A 82 5.50 13.20 -3.62
C LEU A 82 5.14 11.70 -3.69
N ASP A 83 3.95 11.36 -4.19
CA ASP A 83 3.54 9.97 -4.43
C ASP A 83 4.50 9.28 -5.42
N LEU A 84 4.92 9.99 -6.48
CA LEU A 84 5.89 9.50 -7.47
C LEU A 84 7.27 9.27 -6.85
N ILE A 85 7.71 10.12 -5.92
CA ILE A 85 8.96 9.91 -5.16
C ILE A 85 8.86 8.60 -4.37
N GLY A 86 7.77 8.40 -3.65
CA GLY A 86 7.53 7.16 -2.91
C GLY A 86 7.46 5.93 -3.82
N GLU A 87 6.79 6.03 -4.96
CA GLU A 87 6.74 4.96 -5.94
C GLU A 87 8.13 4.60 -6.49
N ARG A 88 8.96 5.61 -6.75
CA ARG A 88 10.35 5.41 -7.19
C ARG A 88 11.16 4.65 -6.16
N VAL A 89 11.09 5.04 -4.90
CA VAL A 89 11.80 4.37 -3.79
C VAL A 89 11.30 2.94 -3.62
N PHE A 90 9.98 2.72 -3.69
CA PHE A 90 9.41 1.38 -3.61
C PHE A 90 9.90 0.44 -4.72
N ASN A 91 9.94 0.93 -5.97
CA ASN A 91 10.45 0.15 -7.10
C ASN A 91 11.97 -0.07 -7.02
N LEU A 92 12.73 0.89 -6.49
CA LEU A 92 14.16 0.72 -6.21
C LEU A 92 14.38 -0.40 -5.18
N ASN A 93 13.60 -0.43 -4.10
CA ASN A 93 13.65 -1.49 -3.10
C ASN A 93 13.31 -2.85 -3.72
N ARG A 94 12.28 -2.91 -4.58
CA ARG A 94 11.94 -4.14 -5.34
C ARG A 94 13.12 -4.60 -6.19
N ALA A 95 13.76 -3.69 -6.90
CA ALA A 95 14.93 -3.96 -7.74
C ALA A 95 16.11 -4.55 -6.93
N ILE A 96 16.39 -3.97 -5.76
CA ILE A 96 17.44 -4.46 -4.85
C ILE A 96 17.11 -5.88 -4.39
N LEU A 97 15.89 -6.15 -3.96
CA LEU A 97 15.46 -7.48 -3.51
C LEU A 97 15.58 -8.51 -4.64
N LEU A 98 15.18 -8.16 -5.86
CA LEU A 98 15.32 -9.05 -7.03
C LEU A 98 16.78 -9.34 -7.35
N ARG A 99 17.64 -8.33 -7.30
CA ARG A 99 19.09 -8.48 -7.49
C ARG A 99 19.67 -9.43 -6.44
N ASP A 100 19.22 -9.32 -5.20
CA ASP A 100 19.73 -10.11 -4.07
C ASP A 100 19.10 -11.52 -3.99
N GLY A 101 18.33 -11.91 -5.01
CA GLY A 101 17.88 -13.29 -5.22
C GLY A 101 16.39 -13.55 -4.92
N ARG A 102 15.58 -12.53 -4.55
CA ARG A 102 14.14 -12.70 -4.41
C ARG A 102 13.52 -13.18 -5.74
N LYS A 103 12.62 -14.14 -5.65
CA LYS A 103 11.98 -14.79 -6.81
C LYS A 103 10.67 -14.13 -7.24
N ALA A 104 10.54 -12.83 -6.98
CA ALA A 104 9.38 -12.04 -7.37
C ALA A 104 8.04 -12.67 -6.92
N ARG A 105 7.15 -13.06 -7.84
CA ARG A 105 5.82 -13.60 -7.51
C ARG A 105 5.85 -14.84 -6.61
N GLU A 106 6.87 -15.71 -6.76
CA GLU A 106 7.00 -16.91 -5.92
C GLU A 106 7.18 -16.57 -4.44
N ASP A 107 7.89 -15.46 -4.14
CA ASP A 107 8.17 -15.01 -2.78
C ASP A 107 7.14 -13.96 -2.28
N ASP A 108 6.19 -13.55 -3.14
CA ASP A 108 5.11 -12.64 -2.77
C ASP A 108 3.87 -13.44 -2.32
N PHE A 109 3.97 -14.08 -1.16
CA PHE A 109 2.92 -14.92 -0.60
C PHE A 109 2.60 -14.54 0.85
N LEU A 110 1.42 -14.95 1.29
CA LEU A 110 1.07 -14.98 2.71
C LEU A 110 1.24 -16.40 3.25
N PRO A 111 1.59 -16.57 4.54
CA PRO A 111 1.59 -17.88 5.19
C PRO A 111 0.27 -18.62 5.00
N GLU A 112 0.31 -19.92 4.81
CA GLU A 112 -0.90 -20.75 4.59
C GLU A 112 -1.92 -20.61 5.73
N SER A 113 -1.47 -20.33 6.95
CA SER A 113 -2.32 -20.06 8.10
C SER A 113 -3.34 -18.93 7.87
N GLN A 114 -3.01 -17.92 7.04
CA GLN A 114 -3.94 -16.84 6.71
C GLN A 114 -5.17 -17.32 5.92
N PHE A 115 -5.05 -18.46 5.24
CA PHE A 115 -6.10 -19.03 4.40
C PHE A 115 -6.83 -20.21 5.06
N THR A 116 -6.28 -20.77 6.11
CA THR A 116 -6.78 -22.00 6.77
C THR A 116 -7.21 -21.76 8.21
N GLU A 117 -6.52 -20.90 8.92
CA GLU A 117 -6.85 -20.57 10.29
C GLU A 117 -7.93 -19.48 10.32
N ARG A 118 -8.91 -19.68 11.19
CA ARG A 118 -9.96 -18.69 11.40
C ARG A 118 -9.41 -17.51 12.18
N GLU A 119 -9.79 -16.31 11.79
CA GLU A 119 -9.49 -15.10 12.56
C GLU A 119 -10.16 -15.19 13.93
N GLU A 120 -9.34 -15.26 14.97
CA GLU A 120 -9.78 -15.21 16.35
C GLU A 120 -9.12 -14.01 17.04
N PRO A 121 -9.78 -13.43 18.04
CA PRO A 121 -9.19 -12.35 18.81
C PRO A 121 -7.88 -12.82 19.43
N ARG A 122 -6.77 -12.18 19.10
CA ARG A 122 -5.48 -12.43 19.73
C ARG A 122 -5.29 -11.47 20.90
N PHE A 123 -4.45 -11.86 21.85
CA PHE A 123 -4.20 -11.09 23.08
C PHE A 123 -3.27 -9.92 22.76
N ASP A 124 -3.78 -8.91 22.06
CA ASP A 124 -3.11 -7.63 21.89
C ASP A 124 -4.04 -6.46 22.30
N VAL A 125 -3.48 -5.26 22.36
CA VAL A 125 -4.20 -4.08 22.84
C VAL A 125 -5.44 -3.77 21.99
N PHE A 126 -5.42 -4.10 20.71
CA PHE A 126 -6.54 -3.84 19.78
C PHE A 126 -7.71 -4.80 20.05
N VAL A 127 -7.42 -6.03 20.44
CA VAL A 127 -8.44 -7.05 20.75
C VAL A 127 -9.25 -6.69 21.99
N MET A 128 -8.64 -6.01 22.95
CA MET A 128 -9.37 -5.52 24.14
C MET A 128 -10.51 -4.56 23.76
N PHE A 129 -10.35 -3.83 22.66
CA PHE A 129 -11.34 -2.85 22.19
C PHE A 129 -12.28 -3.39 21.13
N ASN A 130 -11.95 -4.50 20.44
CA ASN A 130 -12.73 -5.08 19.37
C ASN A 130 -12.70 -6.62 19.38
N PRO A 131 -13.23 -7.28 20.44
CA PRO A 131 -13.13 -8.74 20.61
C PRO A 131 -13.94 -9.53 19.57
N ASP A 132 -14.88 -8.91 18.90
CA ASP A 132 -15.70 -9.53 17.85
C ASP A 132 -15.22 -9.21 16.44
N LEU A 133 -14.07 -8.54 16.30
CA LEU A 133 -13.45 -8.15 15.03
C LEU A 133 -14.43 -7.43 14.11
N PHE A 134 -15.20 -6.49 14.65
CA PHE A 134 -16.11 -5.66 13.88
C PHE A 134 -15.34 -4.69 12.99
N LEU A 135 -15.67 -4.70 11.71
CA LEU A 135 -15.06 -3.86 10.68
C LEU A 135 -16.16 -3.28 9.77
N PRO A 136 -15.89 -2.16 9.09
CA PRO A 136 -16.80 -1.64 8.08
C PRO A 136 -17.02 -2.65 6.96
N GLY A 137 -18.28 -2.85 6.58
CA GLY A 137 -18.72 -3.59 5.40
C GLY A 137 -19.14 -2.64 4.27
N SER A 138 -20.08 -3.05 3.43
CA SER A 138 -20.62 -2.23 2.36
C SER A 138 -21.53 -1.11 2.91
N GLY A 139 -21.43 0.09 2.37
CA GLY A 139 -22.22 1.24 2.86
C GLY A 139 -22.00 1.47 4.36
N ASP A 140 -23.07 1.51 5.14
CA ASP A 140 -23.03 1.69 6.59
C ASP A 140 -23.03 0.38 7.39
N GLU A 141 -22.86 -0.75 6.70
CA GLU A 141 -22.83 -2.06 7.33
C GLU A 141 -21.58 -2.22 8.22
N ILE A 142 -21.75 -2.88 9.36
CA ILE A 142 -20.68 -3.37 10.20
C ILE A 142 -20.67 -4.89 10.15
N ILE A 143 -19.55 -5.47 9.77
CA ILE A 143 -19.39 -6.93 9.66
C ILE A 143 -18.42 -7.43 10.74
N SER A 144 -18.57 -8.70 11.11
CA SER A 144 -17.56 -9.39 11.93
C SER A 144 -16.67 -10.27 11.05
N ARG A 145 -15.36 -10.15 11.26
CA ARG A 145 -14.36 -11.02 10.64
C ARG A 145 -14.04 -12.24 11.50
N LYS A 146 -14.55 -12.31 12.73
CA LYS A 146 -14.35 -13.42 13.64
C LYS A 146 -14.77 -14.74 13.01
N GLY A 147 -13.94 -15.75 13.09
CA GLY A 147 -14.19 -17.06 12.49
C GLY A 147 -14.08 -17.12 10.96
N LYS A 148 -13.57 -16.07 10.32
CA LYS A 148 -13.31 -16.04 8.87
C LYS A 148 -11.83 -16.32 8.59
N ALA A 149 -11.55 -16.80 7.39
CA ALA A 149 -10.21 -16.89 6.83
C ALA A 149 -10.15 -16.09 5.52
N LEU A 150 -8.96 -15.80 5.03
CA LEU A 150 -8.83 -15.19 3.70
C LEU A 150 -9.16 -16.21 2.60
N ASP A 151 -9.80 -15.73 1.55
CA ASP A 151 -10.00 -16.51 0.32
C ASP A 151 -8.73 -16.42 -0.54
N LYS A 152 -8.07 -17.57 -0.73
CA LYS A 152 -6.80 -17.65 -1.47
C LYS A 152 -6.95 -17.24 -2.93
N ASN A 153 -8.06 -17.59 -3.58
CA ASN A 153 -8.26 -17.25 -4.99
C ASN A 153 -8.50 -15.74 -5.16
N LYS A 154 -9.29 -15.15 -4.28
CA LYS A 154 -9.52 -13.70 -4.28
C LYS A 154 -8.25 -12.92 -3.93
N PHE A 155 -7.42 -13.44 -3.02
CA PHE A 155 -6.11 -12.87 -2.73
C PHE A 155 -5.18 -12.88 -3.95
N GLU A 156 -5.13 -13.99 -4.70
CA GLU A 156 -4.35 -14.06 -5.93
C GLU A 156 -4.86 -13.08 -7.01
N GLN A 157 -6.18 -12.94 -7.19
CA GLN A 157 -6.77 -11.95 -8.08
C GLN A 157 -6.41 -10.51 -7.67
N MET A 158 -6.50 -10.20 -6.38
CA MET A 158 -6.09 -8.90 -5.84
C MET A 158 -4.59 -8.65 -6.07
N LYS A 159 -3.74 -9.67 -5.99
CA LYS A 159 -2.30 -9.59 -6.29
C LYS A 159 -2.05 -9.32 -7.78
N ASP A 160 -2.84 -9.90 -8.68
CA ASP A 160 -2.78 -9.61 -10.12
C ASP A 160 -3.14 -8.14 -10.42
N GLU A 161 -4.21 -7.64 -9.77
CA GLU A 161 -4.60 -6.24 -9.84
C GLU A 161 -3.48 -5.32 -9.30
N TYR A 162 -2.88 -5.67 -8.17
CA TYR A 162 -1.77 -4.94 -7.58
C TYR A 162 -0.57 -4.84 -8.53
N TYR A 163 -0.17 -5.95 -9.17
CA TYR A 163 0.92 -5.93 -10.15
C TYR A 163 0.58 -5.08 -11.38
N THR A 164 -0.68 -5.13 -11.81
CA THR A 164 -1.18 -4.28 -12.90
C THR A 164 -1.04 -2.81 -12.56
N ILE A 165 -1.50 -2.38 -11.38
CA ILE A 165 -1.39 -0.98 -10.92
C ILE A 165 0.09 -0.58 -10.76
N ARG A 166 0.93 -1.47 -10.25
CA ARG A 166 2.39 -1.26 -10.13
C ARG A 166 3.11 -1.15 -11.47
N GLY A 167 2.48 -1.57 -12.58
CA GLY A 167 3.14 -1.68 -13.87
C GLY A 167 4.20 -2.79 -13.90
N TRP A 168 4.01 -3.84 -13.09
CA TRP A 168 4.85 -5.04 -13.09
C TRP A 168 4.27 -6.11 -14.01
N ASP A 169 5.07 -7.10 -14.35
CA ASP A 169 4.58 -8.27 -15.07
C ASP A 169 3.69 -9.11 -14.16
N VAL A 170 2.44 -9.33 -14.57
CA VAL A 170 1.46 -10.03 -13.73
C VAL A 170 1.83 -11.49 -13.51
N ALA A 171 2.37 -12.16 -14.52
CA ALA A 171 2.67 -13.58 -14.44
C ALA A 171 3.87 -13.86 -13.51
N THR A 172 4.88 -13.01 -13.55
CA THR A 172 6.15 -13.22 -12.85
C THR A 172 6.38 -12.30 -11.66
N GLY A 173 5.69 -11.16 -11.57
CA GLY A 173 5.94 -10.10 -10.57
C GLY A 173 7.26 -9.36 -10.79
N LEU A 174 7.89 -9.53 -11.97
CA LEU A 174 9.13 -8.83 -12.32
C LEU A 174 8.83 -7.38 -12.76
N LEU A 175 9.83 -6.55 -12.64
CA LEU A 175 9.77 -5.16 -13.08
C LEU A 175 9.74 -5.10 -14.62
N LYS A 176 8.94 -4.21 -15.18
CA LYS A 176 8.96 -3.92 -16.61
C LYS A 176 9.91 -2.76 -16.91
N ARG A 177 10.60 -2.85 -18.04
CA ARG A 177 11.51 -1.80 -18.54
C ARG A 177 10.82 -0.45 -18.62
N GLU A 178 9.64 -0.39 -19.23
CA GLU A 178 8.85 0.83 -19.37
C GLU A 178 8.54 1.51 -18.04
N LYS A 179 8.29 0.71 -16.97
CA LYS A 179 8.06 1.25 -15.62
C LYS A 179 9.31 1.85 -15.03
N LEU A 180 10.45 1.21 -15.17
CA LEU A 180 11.74 1.75 -14.70
C LEU A 180 12.12 3.04 -15.44
N GLU A 181 11.90 3.10 -16.74
CA GLU A 181 12.14 4.31 -17.54
C GLU A 181 11.21 5.47 -17.11
N ALA A 182 9.91 5.20 -16.94
CA ALA A 182 8.93 6.18 -16.45
C ALA A 182 9.30 6.75 -15.07
N LEU A 183 9.88 5.92 -14.21
CA LEU A 183 10.35 6.31 -12.88
C LEU A 183 11.78 6.91 -12.86
N LYS A 184 12.42 7.07 -14.01
CA LYS A 184 13.82 7.53 -14.13
C LYS A 184 14.80 6.62 -13.37
N LEU A 185 14.58 5.31 -13.45
CA LEU A 185 15.38 4.23 -12.86
C LEU A 185 16.02 3.34 -13.93
N GLN A 186 16.22 3.86 -15.15
CA GLN A 186 16.77 3.11 -16.28
C GLN A 186 18.17 2.55 -16.00
N ASP A 187 18.94 3.17 -15.12
CA ASP A 187 20.28 2.70 -14.71
C ASP A 187 20.25 1.33 -14.00
N LEU A 188 19.07 0.89 -13.54
CA LEU A 188 18.87 -0.41 -12.91
C LEU A 188 18.67 -1.54 -13.94
N ILE A 189 18.37 -1.23 -15.20
CA ILE A 189 18.00 -2.22 -16.22
C ILE A 189 19.15 -3.20 -16.47
N ASP A 190 20.34 -2.69 -16.73
CA ASP A 190 21.52 -3.51 -17.01
C ASP A 190 21.98 -4.35 -15.79
N PRO A 191 22.06 -3.79 -14.57
CA PRO A 191 22.38 -4.58 -13.38
C PRO A 191 21.37 -5.70 -13.07
N LEU A 192 20.10 -5.52 -13.40
CA LEU A 192 19.05 -6.50 -13.16
C LEU A 192 18.94 -7.58 -14.23
N LYS A 193 19.41 -7.32 -15.46
CA LYS A 193 19.42 -8.27 -16.59
C LYS A 193 18.06 -8.98 -16.79
N GLU A 194 18.03 -10.31 -16.55
CA GLU A 194 16.84 -11.16 -16.71
C GLU A 194 15.72 -10.89 -15.70
N LYS A 195 15.96 -10.05 -14.69
CA LYS A 195 14.95 -9.65 -13.70
C LYS A 195 14.08 -8.47 -14.17
N VAL A 196 14.29 -7.99 -15.39
CA VAL A 196 13.48 -6.94 -16.04
C VAL A 196 12.88 -7.48 -17.32
N ILE A 197 11.57 -7.40 -17.43
CA ILE A 197 10.81 -7.77 -18.63
C ILE A 197 10.85 -6.60 -19.64
N LYS A 198 10.96 -6.94 -20.93
CA LYS A 198 10.94 -5.98 -22.03
C LYS A 198 9.55 -5.40 -22.26
#